data_cbed55efe0969eea88f5dc2a89fcf700
#
_entry.id   cbed55efe0969eea88f5dc2a89fcf700
#
_cell.length_a   1.000
_cell.length_b   1.000
_cell.length_c   1.000
_cell.angle_alpha   90.00
_cell.angle_beta   90.00
_cell.angle_gamma   90.00
#
_symmetry.space_group_name_H-M   'P 1'
#
loop_
_entity.id
_entity.type
_entity.pdbx_description
1 polymer ?
#
loop_
_entity_poly.entity_id
_entity_poly.type
_entity_poly.pdbx_seq_one_letter_code
_entity_poly.pdbx_strand_id
1 'polypeptide(L)'
;NIGYIWDPKLNMYYVAAKETMKSGLLPRIMAYAGSVSIERTWRENGQSIKRQVKMSDISNIGIALNDGWLITFPQGTTKPFKPVRKGTVHIIKKYKPIVIQIVIDGFRRSFDKKGLMIKKKGILQSMIIKEPLKIDFEKDSVDNILEQIQYSIEQHPSNLKVIPEEEIEAQEKLNKLRKWEA
;
A
#
# COMPACT_ATOMS: atom_id res chain seq x y z
N ASN A 1 2.59 -22.88 1.56
CA ASN A 1 3.67 -23.74 2.06
C ASN A 1 3.64 -23.67 3.59
N ILE A 2 3.14 -24.75 4.24
CA ILE A 2 2.97 -24.82 5.70
C ILE A 2 4.31 -24.70 6.43
N GLY A 3 5.41 -25.15 5.83
CA GLY A 3 6.75 -25.03 6.40
C GLY A 3 7.20 -23.60 6.67
N TYR A 4 6.72 -22.62 5.89
CA TYR A 4 7.03 -21.21 6.10
C TYR A 4 6.41 -20.63 7.39
N ILE A 5 5.27 -21.15 7.83
CA ILE A 5 4.59 -20.68 9.06
C ILE A 5 5.36 -21.17 10.31
N TRP A 6 5.96 -22.37 10.24
CA TRP A 6 6.66 -22.99 11.37
C TRP A 6 8.15 -22.63 11.45
N ASP A 7 8.76 -22.28 10.33
CA ASP A 7 10.16 -21.86 10.22
C ASP A 7 10.28 -20.72 9.19
N PRO A 8 9.85 -19.52 9.53
CA PRO A 8 9.94 -18.37 8.63
C PRO A 8 11.41 -17.97 8.48
N LYS A 9 11.99 -18.28 7.33
CA LYS A 9 13.38 -17.89 6.98
C LYS A 9 13.54 -16.39 6.72
N LEU A 10 12.43 -15.64 6.63
CA LEU A 10 12.40 -14.22 6.34
C LEU A 10 11.38 -13.53 7.24
N ASN A 11 11.84 -12.55 8.00
CA ASN A 11 10.96 -11.69 8.75
C ASN A 11 10.25 -10.71 7.82
N MET A 12 8.95 -10.55 8.00
CA MET A 12 8.15 -9.58 7.26
C MET A 12 7.63 -8.49 8.18
N TYR A 13 7.98 -7.26 7.86
CA TYR A 13 7.53 -6.07 8.55
C TYR A 13 6.60 -5.25 7.66
N TYR A 14 5.71 -4.48 8.25
CA TYR A 14 4.89 -3.53 7.50
C TYR A 14 4.78 -2.20 8.21
N VAL A 15 4.77 -1.15 7.41
CA VAL A 15 4.66 0.22 7.90
C VAL A 15 3.20 0.55 8.17
N ALA A 16 2.87 0.84 9.42
CA ALA A 16 1.53 1.24 9.83
C ALA A 16 1.53 2.58 10.56
N ALA A 17 0.42 3.31 10.47
CA ALA A 17 0.25 4.53 11.24
C ALA A 17 -0.05 4.20 12.71
N LYS A 18 0.61 4.87 13.65
CA LYS A 18 0.41 4.68 15.10
C LYS A 18 -1.06 4.82 15.52
N GLU A 19 -1.79 5.71 14.87
CA GLU A 19 -3.21 5.95 15.14
C GLU A 19 -4.07 4.72 14.83
N THR A 20 -3.73 4.00 13.77
CA THR A 20 -4.44 2.77 13.37
C THR A 20 -4.21 1.64 14.37
N MET A 21 -3.13 1.70 15.15
CA MET A 21 -2.73 0.67 16.12
C MET A 21 -3.36 0.86 17.51
N LYS A 22 -4.02 1.99 17.77
CA LYS A 22 -4.53 2.32 19.11
C LYS A 22 -5.96 1.86 19.37
N SER A 23 -6.74 1.52 18.35
CA SER A 23 -8.18 1.25 18.47
C SER A 23 -8.53 -0.20 18.14
N GLY A 24 -8.81 -1.02 19.16
CA GLY A 24 -9.41 -2.35 19.02
C GLY A 24 -8.46 -3.53 19.15
N LEU A 25 -9.02 -4.75 19.09
CA LEU A 25 -8.29 -6.01 19.23
C LEU A 25 -7.47 -6.34 17.98
N LEU A 26 -8.03 -6.14 16.79
CA LEU A 26 -7.39 -6.45 15.52
C LEU A 26 -6.09 -5.64 15.30
N PRO A 27 -6.03 -4.31 15.53
CA PRO A 27 -4.79 -3.55 15.50
C PRO A 27 -3.71 -4.06 16.47
N ARG A 28 -4.10 -4.56 17.65
CA ARG A 28 -3.15 -5.15 18.60
C ARG A 28 -2.52 -6.43 18.03
N ILE A 29 -3.34 -7.32 17.45
CA ILE A 29 -2.83 -8.54 16.79
C ILE A 29 -1.88 -8.17 15.65
N MET A 30 -2.23 -7.18 14.85
CA MET A 30 -1.37 -6.68 13.77
C MET A 30 -0.07 -6.07 14.29
N ALA A 31 -0.07 -5.44 15.48
CA ALA A 31 1.13 -4.92 16.10
C ALA A 31 2.13 -6.04 16.44
N TYR A 32 1.64 -7.18 16.92
CA TYR A 32 2.48 -8.36 17.19
C TYR A 32 2.98 -9.04 15.92
N ALA A 33 2.31 -8.87 14.79
CA ALA A 33 2.67 -9.49 13.51
C ALA A 33 3.78 -8.74 12.74
N GLY A 34 4.60 -7.92 13.38
CA GLY A 34 5.75 -7.25 12.77
C GLY A 34 5.48 -5.85 12.23
N SER A 35 4.62 -5.06 12.89
CA SER A 35 4.38 -3.68 12.44
C SER A 35 5.45 -2.72 12.91
N VAL A 36 5.99 -1.93 11.98
CA VAL A 36 6.80 -0.74 12.25
C VAL A 36 5.88 0.47 12.26
N SER A 37 5.65 1.05 13.43
CA SER A 37 4.73 2.18 13.56
C SER A 37 5.41 3.50 13.23
N ILE A 38 4.76 4.32 12.41
CA ILE A 38 5.20 5.68 12.06
C ILE A 38 4.16 6.69 12.53
N GLU A 39 4.61 7.77 13.17
CA GLU A 39 3.75 8.91 13.46
C GLU A 39 3.42 9.65 12.16
N ARG A 40 2.12 9.72 11.86
CA ARG A 40 1.63 10.49 10.70
C ARG A 40 1.33 11.94 11.10
N THR A 41 1.38 12.82 10.10
CA THR A 41 0.73 14.12 10.15
C THR A 41 -0.77 13.92 10.33
N TRP A 42 -1.33 14.38 11.43
CA TRP A 42 -2.75 14.26 11.74
C TRP A 42 -3.48 15.54 11.36
N ARG A 43 -4.75 15.41 10.98
CA ARG A 43 -5.68 16.54 10.90
C ARG A 43 -6.43 16.64 12.22
N GLU A 44 -6.14 17.63 13.00
CA GLU A 44 -6.91 17.98 14.19
C GLU A 44 -7.70 19.25 13.86
N ASN A 45 -9.01 19.22 14.07
CA ASN A 45 -9.92 20.34 13.77
C ASN A 45 -9.80 20.94 12.35
N GLY A 46 -9.59 20.09 11.34
CA GLY A 46 -9.49 20.55 9.94
C GLY A 46 -8.14 21.16 9.54
N GLN A 47 -7.23 21.38 10.49
CA GLN A 47 -5.88 21.89 10.21
C GLN A 47 -4.85 20.75 10.12
N SER A 48 -3.95 20.87 9.15
CA SER A 48 -2.87 19.92 8.88
C SER A 48 -1.69 20.24 9.79
N ILE A 49 -1.57 19.56 10.94
CA ILE A 49 -0.39 19.70 11.79
C ILE A 49 0.75 18.90 11.16
N LYS A 50 1.73 19.62 10.60
CA LYS A 50 3.00 19.02 10.12
C LYS A 50 3.83 18.60 11.33
N ARG A 51 3.67 17.36 11.81
CA ARG A 51 4.66 16.79 12.71
C ARG A 51 5.80 16.20 11.87
N GLN A 52 7.04 16.54 12.21
CA GLN A 52 8.21 15.90 11.63
C GLN A 52 8.22 14.42 12.01
N VAL A 53 8.50 13.54 11.05
CA VAL A 53 8.73 12.12 11.32
C VAL A 53 9.86 12.02 12.34
N LYS A 54 9.64 11.32 13.44
CA LYS A 54 10.67 11.19 14.47
C LYS A 54 11.86 10.39 13.94
N MET A 55 13.05 10.80 14.30
CA MET A 55 14.29 10.08 13.93
C MET A 55 14.25 8.62 14.40
N SER A 56 13.63 8.35 15.54
CA SER A 56 13.41 6.99 16.04
C SER A 56 12.58 6.12 15.10
N ASP A 57 11.54 6.69 14.46
CA ASP A 57 10.70 5.94 13.51
C ASP A 57 11.50 5.56 12.25
N ILE A 58 12.39 6.46 11.80
CA ILE A 58 13.28 6.19 10.67
C ILE A 58 14.31 5.11 11.03
N SER A 59 14.86 5.15 12.24
CA SER A 59 15.81 4.13 12.71
C SER A 59 15.16 2.75 12.80
N ASN A 60 13.94 2.66 13.32
CA ASN A 60 13.17 1.40 13.37
C ASN A 60 12.90 0.81 11.98
N ILE A 61 12.68 1.65 10.98
CA ILE A 61 12.59 1.20 9.58
C ILE A 61 13.92 0.60 9.12
N GLY A 62 15.05 1.24 9.45
CA GLY A 62 16.37 0.72 9.11
C GLY A 62 16.65 -0.63 9.75
N ILE A 63 16.28 -0.82 11.02
CA ILE A 63 16.40 -2.11 11.70
C ILE A 63 15.56 -3.18 10.99
N ALA A 64 14.32 -2.89 10.67
CA ALA A 64 13.44 -3.81 9.97
C ALA A 64 13.97 -4.19 8.57
N LEU A 65 14.54 -3.24 7.83
CA LEU A 65 15.14 -3.49 6.51
C LEU A 65 16.40 -4.34 6.57
N ASN A 66 17.18 -4.27 7.66
CA ASN A 66 18.34 -5.11 7.86
C ASN A 66 17.98 -6.54 8.30
N ASP A 67 16.82 -6.72 8.91
CA ASP A 67 16.35 -8.00 9.45
C ASP A 67 15.41 -8.76 8.51
N GLY A 68 14.81 -8.09 7.53
CA GLY A 68 13.86 -8.74 6.64
C GLY A 68 13.23 -7.84 5.59
N TRP A 69 12.03 -8.21 5.17
CA TRP A 69 11.24 -7.49 4.19
C TRP A 69 10.36 -6.43 4.85
N LEU A 70 10.33 -5.23 4.28
CA LEU A 70 9.46 -4.16 4.73
C LEU A 70 8.39 -3.83 3.69
N ILE A 71 7.14 -4.12 4.02
CA ILE A 71 5.99 -3.76 3.20
C ILE A 71 5.58 -2.33 3.51
N THR A 72 5.47 -1.49 2.49
CA THR A 72 5.01 -0.11 2.63
C THR A 72 3.90 0.21 1.64
N PHE A 73 3.04 1.16 2.03
CA PHE A 73 1.99 1.72 1.18
C PHE A 73 2.39 3.15 0.82
N PRO A 74 3.07 3.36 -0.31
CA PRO A 74 3.79 4.61 -0.59
C PRO A 74 2.88 5.83 -0.72
N GLN A 75 1.63 5.67 -1.13
CA GLN A 75 0.64 6.76 -1.16
C GLN A 75 0.09 7.08 0.23
N GLY A 76 0.10 6.12 1.17
CA GLY A 76 -0.43 6.26 2.52
C GLY A 76 -1.94 6.53 2.56
N THR A 77 -2.68 6.13 1.54
CA THR A 77 -4.13 6.26 1.42
C THR A 77 -4.68 5.11 0.56
N THR A 78 -5.95 4.79 0.77
CA THR A 78 -6.70 3.85 -0.07
C THR A 78 -7.36 4.51 -1.28
N LYS A 79 -7.26 5.84 -1.42
CA LYS A 79 -7.77 6.55 -2.60
C LYS A 79 -6.81 6.32 -3.77
N PRO A 80 -7.30 5.90 -4.95
CA PRO A 80 -6.45 5.68 -6.11
C PRO A 80 -5.89 6.99 -6.67
N PHE A 81 -4.83 6.87 -7.46
CA PHE A 81 -4.19 7.96 -8.20
C PHE A 81 -3.77 9.15 -7.33
N LYS A 82 -3.52 8.92 -6.05
CA LYS A 82 -2.91 9.92 -5.18
C LYS A 82 -1.39 9.83 -5.28
N PRO A 83 -0.68 10.97 -5.17
CA PRO A 83 0.77 10.97 -5.29
C PRO A 83 1.44 10.14 -4.19
N VAL A 84 2.56 9.54 -4.55
CA VAL A 84 3.48 8.88 -3.61
C VAL A 84 4.04 9.92 -2.65
N ARG A 85 4.23 9.54 -1.40
CA ARG A 85 4.74 10.44 -0.36
C ARG A 85 6.27 10.57 -0.43
N LYS A 86 6.79 11.79 -0.37
CA LYS A 86 8.24 12.06 -0.34
C LYS A 86 8.99 11.29 0.75
N GLY A 87 8.35 11.06 1.90
CA GLY A 87 8.91 10.27 3.00
C GLY A 87 9.33 8.86 2.59
N THR A 88 8.59 8.20 1.71
CA THR A 88 8.96 6.88 1.17
C THR A 88 10.28 6.95 0.41
N VAL A 89 10.45 7.96 -0.45
CA VAL A 89 11.67 8.12 -1.24
C VAL A 89 12.87 8.49 -0.37
N HIS A 90 12.68 9.30 0.66
CA HIS A 90 13.77 9.60 1.61
C HIS A 90 14.26 8.35 2.34
N ILE A 91 13.36 7.43 2.71
CA ILE A 91 13.72 6.12 3.28
C ILE A 91 14.49 5.29 2.26
N ILE A 92 14.02 5.22 1.02
CA ILE A 92 14.67 4.48 -0.06
C ILE A 92 16.08 5.03 -0.32
N LYS A 93 16.26 6.34 -0.44
CA LYS A 93 17.59 6.95 -0.64
C LYS A 93 18.52 6.73 0.55
N LYS A 94 17.99 6.75 1.77
CA LYS A 94 18.79 6.57 2.98
C LYS A 94 19.30 5.14 3.14
N TYR A 95 18.46 4.14 2.91
CA TYR A 95 18.78 2.73 3.20
C TYR A 95 19.11 1.91 1.95
N LYS A 96 18.90 2.48 0.75
CA LYS A 96 19.21 1.87 -0.56
C LYS A 96 18.71 0.40 -0.68
N PRO A 97 17.45 0.10 -0.29
CA PRO A 97 16.94 -1.27 -0.35
C PRO A 97 16.64 -1.67 -1.80
N ILE A 98 16.51 -2.99 -2.02
CA ILE A 98 15.87 -3.50 -3.23
C ILE A 98 14.38 -3.18 -3.15
N VAL A 99 13.84 -2.45 -4.14
CA VAL A 99 12.44 -2.02 -4.17
C VAL A 99 11.66 -2.89 -5.14
N ILE A 100 10.74 -3.69 -4.61
CA ILE A 100 9.86 -4.57 -5.40
C ILE A 100 8.45 -4.00 -5.35
N GLN A 101 7.84 -3.81 -6.51
CA GLN A 101 6.49 -3.28 -6.63
C GLN A 101 5.47 -4.42 -6.67
N ILE A 102 4.41 -4.24 -5.90
CA ILE A 102 3.26 -5.15 -5.90
C ILE A 102 2.03 -4.35 -6.30
N VAL A 103 1.41 -4.73 -7.41
CA VAL A 103 0.15 -4.15 -7.87
C VAL A 103 -0.98 -5.07 -7.48
N ILE A 104 -1.97 -4.53 -6.77
CA ILE A 104 -3.15 -5.27 -6.33
C ILE A 104 -4.39 -4.61 -6.94
N ASP A 105 -5.17 -5.39 -7.69
CA ASP A 105 -6.45 -4.94 -8.26
C ASP A 105 -7.62 -5.79 -7.75
N GLY A 106 -8.83 -5.25 -7.85
CA GLY A 106 -10.07 -5.91 -7.49
C GLY A 106 -10.55 -5.67 -6.05
N PHE A 107 -9.66 -5.43 -5.09
CA PHE A 107 -10.04 -5.29 -3.68
C PHE A 107 -11.07 -4.19 -3.41
N ARG A 108 -10.89 -3.00 -3.99
CA ARG A 108 -11.84 -1.88 -3.82
C ARG A 108 -13.22 -2.14 -4.41
N ARG A 109 -13.27 -2.99 -5.43
CA ARG A 109 -14.53 -3.40 -6.07
C ARG A 109 -15.23 -4.50 -5.28
N SER A 110 -14.45 -5.37 -4.62
CA SER A 110 -14.97 -6.52 -3.86
C SER A 110 -15.39 -6.16 -2.44
N PHE A 111 -14.65 -5.28 -1.76
CA PHE A 111 -14.82 -5.00 -0.34
C PHE A 111 -15.42 -3.62 -0.08
N ASP A 112 -16.01 -3.46 1.11
CA ASP A 112 -16.48 -2.17 1.61
C ASP A 112 -15.32 -1.20 1.87
N LYS A 113 -15.65 0.06 2.21
CA LYS A 113 -14.62 1.08 2.50
C LYS A 113 -13.71 0.74 3.68
N LYS A 114 -14.17 -0.09 4.60
CA LYS A 114 -13.40 -0.55 5.76
C LYS A 114 -12.55 -1.79 5.45
N GLY A 115 -12.80 -2.46 4.31
CA GLY A 115 -12.09 -3.65 3.87
C GLY A 115 -12.45 -4.91 4.66
N LEU A 116 -13.51 -4.89 5.46
CA LEU A 116 -13.88 -5.99 6.35
C LEU A 116 -15.02 -6.85 5.79
N MET A 117 -15.88 -6.29 4.94
CA MET A 117 -17.04 -6.99 4.41
C MET A 117 -17.00 -7.06 2.89
N ILE A 118 -17.38 -8.23 2.36
CA ILE A 118 -17.53 -8.42 0.91
C ILE A 118 -18.76 -7.65 0.46
N LYS A 119 -18.55 -6.63 -0.34
CA LYS A 119 -19.58 -5.81 -0.94
C LYS A 119 -20.13 -6.42 -2.23
N LYS A 120 -19.24 -7.01 -3.04
CA LYS A 120 -19.58 -7.58 -4.36
C LYS A 120 -18.79 -8.87 -4.56
N LYS A 121 -19.53 -9.96 -4.83
CA LYS A 121 -18.95 -11.28 -5.16
C LYS A 121 -18.61 -11.35 -6.65
N GLY A 122 -17.75 -12.30 -7.04
CA GLY A 122 -17.41 -12.56 -8.45
C GLY A 122 -16.44 -11.55 -9.07
N ILE A 123 -15.83 -10.66 -8.28
CA ILE A 123 -14.77 -9.76 -8.75
C ILE A 123 -13.45 -10.51 -8.77
N LEU A 124 -12.81 -10.56 -9.92
CA LEU A 124 -11.45 -11.07 -10.03
C LEU A 124 -10.51 -10.17 -9.22
N GLN A 125 -9.75 -10.79 -8.37
CA GLN A 125 -8.66 -10.14 -7.63
C GLN A 125 -7.34 -10.61 -8.22
N SER A 126 -6.45 -9.68 -8.48
CA SER A 126 -5.12 -9.98 -8.99
C SER A 126 -4.04 -9.33 -8.13
N MET A 127 -2.92 -10.01 -8.03
CA MET A 127 -1.69 -9.50 -7.42
C MET A 127 -0.54 -9.76 -8.40
N ILE A 128 0.13 -8.70 -8.81
CA ILE A 128 1.26 -8.76 -9.73
C ILE A 128 2.49 -8.27 -8.99
N ILE A 129 3.50 -9.13 -8.89
CA ILE A 129 4.81 -8.78 -8.36
C ILE A 129 5.68 -8.44 -9.57
N LYS A 130 6.24 -7.25 -9.60
CA LYS A 130 7.07 -6.76 -10.70
C LYS A 130 8.55 -6.97 -10.41
N GLU A 131 9.35 -6.87 -11.45
CA GLU A 131 10.81 -6.84 -11.35
C GLU A 131 11.28 -5.70 -10.44
N PRO A 132 12.39 -5.87 -9.71
CA PRO A 132 12.93 -4.82 -8.86
C PRO A 132 13.13 -3.50 -9.61
N LEU A 133 12.77 -2.40 -8.98
CA LEU A 133 12.93 -1.06 -9.55
C LEU A 133 14.40 -0.71 -9.65
N LYS A 134 14.83 -0.33 -10.84
CA LYS A 134 16.22 0.10 -11.09
C LYS A 134 16.36 1.58 -10.72
N ILE A 135 16.88 1.85 -9.52
CA ILE A 135 17.10 3.20 -8.99
C ILE A 135 18.60 3.48 -8.94
N ASP A 136 19.02 4.55 -9.58
CA ASP A 136 20.35 5.12 -9.34
C ASP A 136 20.28 6.06 -8.15
N PHE A 137 20.64 5.56 -6.96
CA PHE A 137 20.52 6.30 -5.70
C PHE A 137 21.33 7.59 -5.65
N GLU A 138 22.37 7.69 -6.48
CA GLU A 138 23.24 8.88 -6.53
C GLU A 138 22.72 9.92 -7.54
N LYS A 139 22.25 9.50 -8.71
CA LYS A 139 21.85 10.39 -9.79
C LYS A 139 20.37 10.72 -9.79
N ASP A 140 19.51 9.76 -9.39
CA ASP A 140 18.07 9.98 -9.43
C ASP A 140 17.63 11.00 -8.38
N SER A 141 16.92 12.02 -8.83
CA SER A 141 16.30 13.00 -7.93
C SER A 141 15.16 12.37 -7.13
N VAL A 142 14.76 12.99 -6.02
CA VAL A 142 13.61 12.56 -5.22
C VAL A 142 12.34 12.52 -6.07
N ASP A 143 12.12 13.50 -6.92
CA ASP A 143 10.93 13.61 -7.75
C ASP A 143 10.93 12.56 -8.88
N ASN A 144 12.11 12.23 -9.45
CA ASN A 144 12.25 11.15 -10.42
C ASN A 144 11.89 9.79 -9.79
N ILE A 145 12.43 9.46 -8.62
CA ILE A 145 12.11 8.21 -7.92
C ILE A 145 10.62 8.15 -7.55
N LEU A 146 10.02 9.27 -7.13
CA LEU A 146 8.58 9.36 -6.86
C LEU A 146 7.76 8.97 -8.09
N GLU A 147 8.11 9.54 -9.24
CA GLU A 147 7.42 9.29 -10.49
C GLU A 147 7.62 7.83 -10.95
N GLN A 148 8.84 7.31 -10.89
CA GLN A 148 9.12 5.91 -11.19
C GLN A 148 8.29 4.95 -10.32
N ILE A 149 8.19 5.19 -9.01
CA ILE A 149 7.37 4.40 -8.11
C ILE A 149 5.90 4.50 -8.52
N GLN A 150 5.40 5.71 -8.78
CA GLN A 150 4.00 5.94 -9.09
C GLN A 150 3.57 5.27 -10.40
N TYR A 151 4.43 5.26 -11.43
CA TYR A 151 4.24 4.51 -12.66
C TYR A 151 4.28 3.00 -12.41
N SER A 152 5.27 2.52 -11.66
CA SER A 152 5.49 1.09 -11.46
C SER A 152 4.36 0.42 -10.66
N ILE A 153 3.74 1.13 -9.71
CA ILE A 153 2.56 0.64 -8.98
C ILE A 153 1.23 0.92 -9.71
N GLU A 154 1.26 1.41 -10.94
CA GLU A 154 0.09 1.73 -11.78
C GLU A 154 -0.87 2.75 -11.17
N GLN A 155 -0.34 3.67 -10.38
CA GLN A 155 -1.10 4.72 -9.71
C GLN A 155 -0.80 6.11 -10.26
N HIS A 156 -0.07 6.20 -11.37
CA HIS A 156 0.10 7.46 -12.08
C HIS A 156 -1.23 7.89 -12.75
N PRO A 157 -1.58 9.18 -12.78
CA PRO A 157 -2.83 9.65 -13.39
C PRO A 157 -3.03 9.22 -14.86
N SER A 158 -1.94 9.01 -15.61
CA SER A 158 -2.01 8.49 -16.99
C SER A 158 -2.58 7.07 -17.09
N ASN A 159 -2.57 6.30 -15.99
CA ASN A 159 -3.16 4.97 -15.93
C ASN A 159 -4.67 4.99 -15.63
N LEU A 160 -5.24 6.19 -15.44
CA LEU A 160 -6.67 6.32 -15.25
C LEU A 160 -7.41 5.94 -16.55
N LYS A 161 -8.01 4.76 -16.57
CA LYS A 161 -8.88 4.37 -17.66
C LYS A 161 -10.24 5.03 -17.46
N VAL A 162 -10.62 5.89 -18.38
CA VAL A 162 -12.00 6.36 -18.50
C VAL A 162 -12.79 5.21 -19.11
N ILE A 163 -13.61 4.55 -18.30
CA ILE A 163 -14.50 3.48 -18.81
C ILE A 163 -15.72 4.19 -19.41
N PRO A 164 -16.03 3.96 -20.70
CA PRO A 164 -17.23 4.52 -21.31
C PRO A 164 -18.49 4.12 -20.54
N GLU A 165 -19.44 5.02 -20.46
CA GLU A 165 -20.70 4.83 -19.71
C GLU A 165 -21.45 3.57 -20.19
N GLU A 166 -21.39 3.30 -21.50
CA GLU A 166 -21.94 2.10 -22.15
C GLU A 166 -21.34 0.78 -21.63
N GLU A 167 -20.04 0.74 -21.32
CA GLU A 167 -19.40 -0.43 -20.73
C GLU A 167 -19.82 -0.62 -19.27
N ILE A 168 -20.05 0.46 -18.53
CA ILE A 168 -20.53 0.42 -17.16
C ILE A 168 -21.93 -0.17 -17.12
N GLU A 169 -22.82 0.29 -17.99
CA GLU A 169 -24.20 -0.21 -18.11
C GLU A 169 -24.25 -1.68 -18.56
N ALA A 170 -23.43 -2.06 -19.54
CA ALA A 170 -23.33 -3.46 -19.99
C ALA A 170 -22.85 -4.37 -18.85
N GLN A 171 -21.87 -3.94 -18.08
CA GLN A 171 -21.31 -4.71 -16.96
C GLN A 171 -22.30 -4.78 -15.78
N GLU A 172 -23.07 -3.74 -15.52
CA GLU A 172 -24.15 -3.75 -14.54
C GLU A 172 -25.31 -4.67 -14.95
N LYS A 173 -25.65 -4.69 -16.23
CA LYS A 173 -26.68 -5.59 -16.79
C LYS A 173 -26.28 -7.06 -16.69
N LEU A 174 -25.01 -7.38 -17.00
CA LEU A 174 -24.45 -8.73 -16.84
C LEU A 174 -24.43 -9.17 -15.36
N ASN A 175 -24.12 -8.26 -14.47
CA ASN A 175 -24.10 -8.54 -13.02
C ASN A 175 -25.52 -8.71 -12.44
N LYS A 176 -26.52 -8.07 -13.01
CA LYS A 176 -27.92 -8.30 -12.66
C LYS A 176 -28.38 -9.68 -13.12
N LEU A 177 -28.06 -10.10 -14.35
CA LEU A 177 -28.41 -11.42 -14.88
C LEU A 177 -27.78 -12.54 -14.03
N ARG A 178 -26.51 -12.46 -13.68
CA ARG A 178 -25.83 -13.44 -12.79
C ARG A 178 -26.41 -13.53 -11.38
N LYS A 179 -27.13 -12.52 -10.91
CA LYS A 179 -27.84 -12.56 -9.63
C LYS A 179 -29.13 -13.39 -9.66
N TRP A 180 -29.68 -13.64 -10.84
CA TRP A 180 -30.91 -14.45 -11.01
C TRP A 180 -30.60 -15.93 -11.24
N GLU A 181 -29.34 -16.26 -11.58
CA GLU A 181 -28.88 -17.64 -11.82
C GLU A 181 -28.22 -18.29 -10.60
N ALA A 182 -28.06 -17.55 -9.48
CA ALA A 182 -27.48 -18.01 -8.22
C ALA A 182 -28.52 -18.07 -7.09
#